data_89e418a50f4556769fca2f88b74e8ce0
#
_entry.id   89e418a50f4556769fca2f88b74e8ce0
#
_cell.length_a   1.000
_cell.length_b   1.000
_cell.length_c   1.000
_cell.angle_alpha   90.00
_cell.angle_beta   90.00
_cell.angle_gamma   90.00
#
_symmetry.space_group_name_H-M   'P 1'
#
loop_
_entity.id
_entity.type
_entity.pdbx_description
1 polymer ?
#
loop_
_entity_poly.entity_id
_entity_poly.type
_entity_poly.pdbx_seq_one_letter_code
_entity_poly.pdbx_strand_id
1 'polypeptide(L)'
;MKKILISLSVFFIGFSFAANDTSSSISGSVNVPGATITVEHVPTGSTKSSAANDAGNFNFSGLRPGGPYIITASAAGFNTERVDNVYLTLAESNSFDVVLVSSTAIEDVVVTGVRSGISSSGPGSTITADDIALTASIDKGIGDFLKRDSRFAIQGSFRDVQISALGSNNRYNNFTIDGVAANDPLGLNANGFASVRNPISVETLAQIRVDFAPYSVTKGNFGGANINAVTKSGTNEFEGKVYGYDTDQTNVGDVLGAPINQFSDETKGFVFGGPIIEDKLFFFVGYEESERFSPSNSQPIAAEDEAELLQIKDFLMQRYNYDAGW
;
A
#
# COMPACT_ATOMS: atom_id res chain seq x y z
N MET A 1 30.76 -44.76 32.93
CA MET A 1 29.57 -44.10 32.38
C MET A 1 29.96 -42.65 32.02
N LYS A 2 30.26 -42.40 30.73
CA LYS A 2 30.64 -41.08 30.25
C LYS A 2 29.35 -40.32 29.89
N LYS A 3 29.06 -39.21 30.59
CA LYS A 3 27.98 -38.29 30.28
C LYS A 3 28.41 -37.44 29.07
N ILE A 4 27.77 -37.62 27.91
CA ILE A 4 27.92 -36.77 26.77
C ILE A 4 27.02 -35.57 26.98
N LEU A 5 27.62 -34.38 27.20
CA LEU A 5 26.91 -33.09 27.19
C LEU A 5 26.75 -32.65 25.74
N ILE A 6 25.54 -32.76 25.19
CA ILE A 6 25.21 -32.18 23.89
C ILE A 6 24.91 -30.70 24.13
N SER A 7 25.84 -29.82 23.76
CA SER A 7 25.61 -28.37 23.67
C SER A 7 24.76 -28.06 22.46
N LEU A 8 23.50 -27.72 22.67
CA LEU A 8 22.61 -27.25 21.64
C LEU A 8 22.90 -25.75 21.35
N SER A 9 23.79 -25.50 20.39
CA SER A 9 24.01 -24.15 19.87
C SER A 9 22.84 -23.74 19.03
N VAL A 10 21.96 -22.91 19.59
CA VAL A 10 20.87 -22.24 18.83
C VAL A 10 21.53 -21.19 17.95
N PHE A 11 21.66 -21.49 16.66
CA PHE A 11 22.11 -20.56 15.66
C PHE A 11 20.95 -19.61 15.34
N PHE A 12 20.96 -18.42 15.95
CA PHE A 12 20.06 -17.34 15.56
C PHE A 12 20.52 -16.82 14.19
N ILE A 13 19.90 -17.32 13.12
CA ILE A 13 20.01 -16.69 11.81
C ILE A 13 19.15 -15.43 11.91
N GLY A 14 19.78 -14.30 12.13
CA GLY A 14 19.14 -12.99 11.98
C GLY A 14 18.76 -12.79 10.52
N PHE A 15 17.52 -13.03 10.15
CA PHE A 15 16.98 -12.53 8.91
C PHE A 15 16.91 -11.01 9.03
N SER A 16 17.88 -10.34 8.42
CA SER A 16 17.76 -8.90 8.16
C SER A 16 16.72 -8.72 7.08
N PHE A 17 15.47 -8.55 7.47
CA PHE A 17 14.46 -8.01 6.55
C PHE A 17 14.88 -6.57 6.26
N ALA A 18 15.04 -6.23 4.99
CA ALA A 18 15.09 -4.83 4.58
C ALA A 18 13.79 -4.19 5.07
N ALA A 19 13.88 -3.31 6.06
CA ALA A 19 12.72 -2.69 6.66
C ALA A 19 12.14 -1.69 5.64
N ASN A 20 11.11 -2.11 4.93
CA ASN A 20 10.25 -1.15 4.25
C ASN A 20 9.41 -0.46 5.31
N ASP A 21 9.39 0.87 5.27
CA ASP A 21 8.64 1.65 6.24
C ASP A 21 7.14 1.37 6.10
N THR A 22 6.55 0.81 7.13
CA THR A 22 5.10 0.62 7.28
C THR A 22 4.49 1.65 8.22
N SER A 23 5.29 2.60 8.67
CA SER A 23 4.91 3.63 9.62
C SER A 23 5.38 5.01 9.20
N SER A 24 4.81 6.02 9.83
CA SER A 24 5.17 7.43 9.68
C SER A 24 5.86 7.94 10.94
N SER A 25 6.46 9.13 10.85
CA SER A 25 7.06 9.82 11.96
C SER A 25 6.65 11.29 11.99
N ILE A 26 6.67 11.86 13.20
CA ILE A 26 6.53 13.30 13.45
C ILE A 26 7.79 13.76 14.15
N SER A 27 8.41 14.79 13.63
CA SER A 27 9.50 15.50 14.29
C SER A 27 9.17 16.98 14.37
N GLY A 28 9.90 17.74 15.18
CA GLY A 28 9.68 19.18 15.23
C GLY A 28 10.43 19.86 16.34
N SER A 29 10.14 21.16 16.46
CA SER A 29 10.69 21.99 17.52
C SER A 29 9.59 22.73 18.27
N VAL A 30 9.85 23.02 19.53
CA VAL A 30 9.05 23.91 20.38
C VAL A 30 9.98 24.92 21.03
N ASN A 31 9.52 26.16 21.15
CA ASN A 31 10.33 27.24 21.71
C ASN A 31 10.58 27.15 23.23
N VAL A 32 9.96 26.17 23.90
CA VAL A 32 10.10 25.92 25.36
C VAL A 32 10.72 24.56 25.59
N PRO A 33 11.99 24.47 26.01
CA PRO A 33 12.61 23.20 26.39
C PRO A 33 11.83 22.47 27.48
N GLY A 34 11.74 21.15 27.38
CA GLY A 34 10.98 20.34 28.33
C GLY A 34 9.46 20.41 28.21
N ALA A 35 8.93 21.13 27.21
CA ALA A 35 7.49 21.12 26.93
C ALA A 35 7.02 19.69 26.64
N THR A 36 5.85 19.34 27.11
CA THR A 36 5.21 18.05 26.82
C THR A 36 4.47 18.11 25.50
N ILE A 37 4.86 17.25 24.56
CA ILE A 37 4.19 17.09 23.29
C ILE A 37 3.39 15.80 23.34
N THR A 38 2.12 15.87 22.99
CA THR A 38 1.21 14.70 22.88
C THR A 38 0.69 14.61 21.46
N VAL A 39 0.76 13.42 20.89
CA VAL A 39 0.25 13.09 19.55
C VAL A 39 -0.86 12.05 19.72
N GLU A 40 -2.04 12.39 19.28
CA GLU A 40 -3.24 11.54 19.33
C GLU A 40 -3.67 11.16 17.92
N HIS A 41 -3.86 9.88 17.65
CA HIS A 41 -4.50 9.39 16.44
C HIS A 41 -6.02 9.29 16.69
N VAL A 42 -6.78 10.26 16.18
CA VAL A 42 -8.21 10.41 16.47
C VAL A 42 -9.03 9.14 16.19
N PRO A 43 -8.85 8.44 15.03
CA PRO A 43 -9.68 7.28 14.72
C PRO A 43 -9.50 6.10 15.68
N THR A 44 -8.37 6.01 16.41
CA THR A 44 -8.10 4.91 17.35
C THR A 44 -7.99 5.36 18.80
N GLY A 45 -8.07 6.67 19.08
CA GLY A 45 -7.85 7.21 20.43
C GLY A 45 -6.42 6.99 20.97
N SER A 46 -5.51 6.40 20.16
CA SER A 46 -4.17 6.09 20.64
C SER A 46 -3.32 7.35 20.78
N THR A 47 -2.68 7.52 21.93
CA THR A 47 -1.86 8.68 22.27
C THR A 47 -0.40 8.29 22.51
N LYS A 48 0.53 9.14 22.09
CA LYS A 48 1.95 9.10 22.46
C LYS A 48 2.36 10.45 23.00
N SER A 49 3.11 10.47 24.09
CA SER A 49 3.62 11.70 24.69
C SER A 49 5.12 11.64 24.88
N SER A 50 5.81 12.75 24.69
CA SER A 50 7.24 12.91 24.91
C SER A 50 7.54 14.35 25.34
N ALA A 51 8.56 14.55 26.15
CA ALA A 51 9.09 15.86 26.45
C ALA A 51 10.07 16.30 25.35
N ALA A 52 10.03 17.57 24.98
CA ALA A 52 11.04 18.17 24.11
C ALA A 52 12.39 18.18 24.84
N ASN A 53 13.49 17.98 24.11
CA ASN A 53 14.82 18.02 24.66
C ASN A 53 15.28 19.46 25.01
N ASP A 54 16.52 19.61 25.50
CA ASP A 54 17.07 20.90 25.89
C ASP A 54 17.17 21.90 24.74
N ALA A 55 17.20 21.43 23.50
CA ALA A 55 17.16 22.25 22.30
C ALA A 55 15.73 22.51 21.79
N GLY A 56 14.70 22.06 22.51
CA GLY A 56 13.30 22.17 22.13
C GLY A 56 12.84 21.14 21.09
N ASN A 57 13.68 20.17 20.68
CA ASN A 57 13.31 19.22 19.64
C ASN A 57 12.55 18.03 20.22
N PHE A 58 11.61 17.52 19.42
CA PHE A 58 10.86 16.29 19.72
C PHE A 58 10.79 15.37 18.48
N ASN A 59 10.59 14.07 18.72
CA ASN A 59 10.44 13.09 17.67
C ASN A 59 9.53 11.92 18.13
N PHE A 60 8.58 11.56 17.28
CA PHE A 60 7.71 10.40 17.43
C PHE A 60 7.88 9.50 16.21
N SER A 61 8.17 8.23 16.43
CA SER A 61 8.29 7.21 15.39
C SER A 61 7.25 6.10 15.56
N GLY A 62 7.06 5.30 14.50
CA GLY A 62 6.11 4.18 14.53
C GLY A 62 4.66 4.66 14.67
N LEU A 63 4.32 5.74 13.98
CA LEU A 63 2.95 6.23 13.87
C LEU A 63 2.27 5.59 12.66
N ARG A 64 0.96 5.40 12.71
CA ARG A 64 0.19 4.91 11.56
C ARG A 64 0.17 5.96 10.46
N PRO A 65 0.32 5.58 9.18
CA PRO A 65 0.07 6.50 8.08
C PRO A 65 -1.42 6.85 8.00
N GLY A 66 -1.73 8.03 7.47
CA GLY A 66 -3.08 8.56 7.44
C GLY A 66 -3.34 9.49 8.62
N GLY A 67 -4.52 9.47 9.19
CA GLY A 67 -4.98 10.38 10.25
C GLY A 67 -6.49 10.46 10.29
N PRO A 68 -7.08 11.51 10.85
CA PRO A 68 -6.42 12.71 11.39
C PRO A 68 -5.69 12.46 12.72
N TYR A 69 -4.61 13.21 12.91
CA TYR A 69 -3.91 13.33 14.19
C TYR A 69 -4.13 14.70 14.81
N ILE A 70 -4.02 14.75 16.12
CA ILE A 70 -3.98 15.96 16.91
C ILE A 70 -2.62 16.02 17.60
N ILE A 71 -1.91 17.14 17.44
CA ILE A 71 -0.66 17.39 18.14
C ILE A 71 -0.94 18.47 19.18
N THR A 72 -0.67 18.18 20.44
CA THR A 72 -0.84 19.11 21.55
C THR A 72 0.50 19.35 22.21
N ALA A 73 0.88 20.63 22.37
CA ALA A 73 2.06 21.06 23.11
C ALA A 73 1.66 21.84 24.35
N SER A 74 2.25 21.51 25.50
CA SER A 74 1.96 22.18 26.77
C SER A 74 3.23 22.36 27.62
N ALA A 75 3.32 23.47 28.34
CA ALA A 75 4.36 23.74 29.30
C ALA A 75 3.81 24.59 30.45
N ALA A 76 4.40 24.47 31.65
CA ALA A 76 3.99 25.25 32.81
C ALA A 76 4.19 26.76 32.56
N GLY A 77 3.14 27.56 32.77
CA GLY A 77 3.16 29.02 32.54
C GLY A 77 2.96 29.45 31.09
N PHE A 78 2.61 28.52 30.21
CA PHE A 78 2.30 28.77 28.80
C PHE A 78 0.88 28.31 28.45
N ASN A 79 0.28 28.91 27.45
CA ASN A 79 -0.96 28.43 26.87
C ASN A 79 -0.68 27.15 26.09
N THR A 80 -1.61 26.21 26.19
CA THR A 80 -1.53 24.96 25.42
C THR A 80 -1.83 25.24 23.96
N GLU A 81 -0.94 24.81 23.09
CA GLU A 81 -1.09 24.92 21.63
C GLU A 81 -1.55 23.57 21.07
N ARG A 82 -2.44 23.62 20.08
CA ARG A 82 -3.05 22.43 19.47
C ARG A 82 -3.10 22.58 17.95
N VAL A 83 -2.63 21.54 17.26
CA VAL A 83 -2.70 21.42 15.80
C VAL A 83 -3.60 20.25 15.46
N ASP A 84 -4.72 20.54 14.83
CA ASP A 84 -5.73 19.53 14.43
C ASP A 84 -5.58 19.14 12.97
N ASN A 85 -6.23 18.02 12.58
CA ASN A 85 -6.34 17.55 11.20
C ASN A 85 -4.98 17.29 10.53
N VAL A 86 -4.03 16.75 11.26
CA VAL A 86 -2.72 16.37 10.73
C VAL A 86 -2.83 14.99 10.09
N TYR A 87 -2.42 14.88 8.81
CA TYR A 87 -2.37 13.61 8.09
C TYR A 87 -0.92 13.23 7.81
N LEU A 88 -0.55 12.01 8.16
CA LEU A 88 0.81 11.52 8.02
C LEU A 88 0.97 10.69 6.76
N THR A 89 1.96 11.03 5.97
CA THR A 89 2.37 10.25 4.80
C THR A 89 3.33 9.15 5.20
N LEU A 90 3.17 7.99 4.54
CA LEU A 90 4.02 6.83 4.76
C LEU A 90 5.48 7.16 4.46
N ALA A 91 6.38 6.72 5.33
CA ALA A 91 7.83 6.88 5.21
C ALA A 91 8.33 8.34 5.09
N GLU A 92 7.50 9.31 5.44
CA GLU A 92 7.90 10.71 5.52
C GLU A 92 8.06 11.16 6.96
N SER A 93 9.04 12.03 7.20
CA SER A 93 9.16 12.76 8.45
C SER A 93 8.35 14.06 8.32
N ASN A 94 7.24 14.13 9.03
CA ASN A 94 6.44 15.34 9.10
C ASN A 94 7.05 16.26 10.16
N SER A 95 7.41 17.48 9.78
CA SER A 95 8.05 18.45 10.69
C SER A 95 7.07 19.53 11.09
N PHE A 96 6.99 19.82 12.40
CA PHE A 96 6.12 20.81 12.99
C PHE A 96 6.90 21.70 13.93
N ASP A 97 6.84 23.02 13.70
CA ASP A 97 7.39 24.00 14.61
C ASP A 97 6.24 24.61 15.43
N VAL A 98 6.29 24.39 16.75
CA VAL A 98 5.25 24.84 17.67
C VAL A 98 5.78 25.99 18.51
N VAL A 99 5.00 27.07 18.64
CA VAL A 99 5.36 28.23 19.45
C VAL A 99 4.37 28.35 20.60
N LEU A 100 4.82 28.09 21.82
CA LEU A 100 4.05 28.30 23.04
C LEU A 100 4.15 29.77 23.48
N VAL A 101 3.00 30.38 23.77
CA VAL A 101 2.88 31.76 24.26
C VAL A 101 2.65 31.73 25.76
N SER A 102 3.36 32.59 26.50
CA SER A 102 3.21 32.71 27.96
C SER A 102 1.75 33.04 28.32
N SER A 103 1.18 32.37 29.33
CA SER A 103 -0.19 32.57 29.80
C SER A 103 -0.42 33.98 30.40
N THR A 104 0.65 34.74 30.67
CA THR A 104 0.59 36.14 31.13
C THR A 104 0.64 37.17 30.00
N ALA A 105 0.87 36.75 28.76
CA ALA A 105 0.87 37.61 27.59
C ALA A 105 -0.59 37.78 27.09
N ILE A 106 -1.08 39.01 27.14
CA ILE A 106 -2.31 39.38 26.46
C ILE A 106 -1.85 39.81 25.08
N GLU A 107 -1.95 38.89 24.09
CA GLU A 107 -2.13 39.21 22.68
C GLU A 107 -1.77 38.05 21.75
N ASP A 108 -2.66 37.90 20.82
CA ASP A 108 -2.62 37.47 19.42
C ASP A 108 -2.16 36.05 19.05
N VAL A 109 -3.07 35.48 18.25
CA VAL A 109 -3.05 34.22 17.53
C VAL A 109 -1.73 34.06 16.75
N VAL A 110 -0.90 33.16 17.18
CA VAL A 110 0.23 32.70 16.39
C VAL A 110 -0.25 31.59 15.45
N VAL A 111 -0.27 31.90 14.17
CA VAL A 111 -0.52 30.88 13.12
C VAL A 111 0.70 29.98 13.04
N THR A 112 0.59 28.77 13.51
CA THR A 112 1.61 27.75 13.34
C THR A 112 1.66 27.30 11.89
N GLY A 113 2.70 27.69 11.19
CA GLY A 113 2.95 27.21 9.83
C GLY A 113 3.40 25.76 9.84
N VAL A 114 2.63 24.88 9.23
CA VAL A 114 3.08 23.52 8.93
C VAL A 114 4.15 23.62 7.84
N ARG A 115 5.41 23.41 8.18
CA ARG A 115 6.47 23.23 7.20
C ARG A 115 6.49 21.78 6.78
N SER A 116 5.99 21.49 5.59
CA SER A 116 6.29 20.21 4.95
C SER A 116 7.79 20.13 4.74
N GLY A 117 8.48 19.37 5.57
CA GLY A 117 9.92 19.17 5.47
C GLY A 117 10.27 18.51 4.13
N ILE A 118 11.47 18.77 3.62
CA ILE A 118 12.02 18.03 2.49
C ILE A 118 12.04 16.57 2.91
N SER A 119 11.31 15.72 2.16
CA SER A 119 11.27 14.29 2.42
C SER A 119 12.70 13.74 2.48
N SER A 120 13.09 13.19 3.62
CA SER A 120 14.38 12.51 3.78
C SER A 120 14.49 11.24 2.94
N SER A 121 13.40 10.80 2.37
CA SER A 121 13.31 9.58 1.56
C SER A 121 13.68 9.78 0.09
N GLY A 122 13.99 11.00 -0.35
CA GLY A 122 14.29 11.29 -1.76
C GLY A 122 13.04 11.49 -2.62
N PRO A 123 13.18 11.57 -3.97
CA PRO A 123 12.05 11.78 -4.86
C PRO A 123 11.09 10.58 -4.82
N GLY A 124 9.85 10.86 -4.54
CA GLY A 124 8.79 9.86 -4.44
C GLY A 124 7.41 10.47 -4.63
N SER A 125 6.39 9.65 -4.53
CA SER A 125 4.98 10.07 -4.48
C SER A 125 4.20 9.16 -3.53
N THR A 126 3.11 9.70 -2.98
CA THR A 126 2.18 8.95 -2.13
C THR A 126 0.80 9.05 -2.74
N ILE A 127 0.11 7.92 -2.79
CA ILE A 127 -1.27 7.79 -3.22
C ILE A 127 -2.04 7.37 -1.96
N THR A 128 -2.97 8.19 -1.55
CA THR A 128 -3.78 7.98 -0.34
C THR A 128 -5.02 7.14 -0.64
N ALA A 129 -5.73 6.67 0.41
CA ALA A 129 -7.02 6.00 0.26
C ALA A 129 -8.04 6.88 -0.47
N ASP A 130 -8.02 8.20 -0.23
CA ASP A 130 -8.90 9.16 -0.90
C ASP A 130 -8.55 9.27 -2.39
N ASP A 131 -7.27 9.32 -2.74
CA ASP A 131 -6.83 9.29 -4.14
C ASP A 131 -7.30 8.02 -4.85
N ILE A 132 -7.23 6.87 -4.18
CA ILE A 132 -7.72 5.58 -4.68
C ILE A 132 -9.24 5.64 -4.90
N ALA A 133 -9.99 6.15 -3.93
CA ALA A 133 -11.44 6.25 -4.00
C ALA A 133 -11.94 7.20 -5.10
N LEU A 134 -11.22 8.29 -5.35
CA LEU A 134 -11.58 9.32 -6.32
C LEU A 134 -11.07 9.03 -7.75
N THR A 135 -10.15 8.08 -7.91
CA THR A 135 -9.58 7.75 -9.22
C THR A 135 -10.45 6.73 -9.95
N ALA A 136 -10.91 7.09 -11.13
CA ALA A 136 -11.55 6.13 -12.01
C ALA A 136 -10.54 5.05 -12.43
N SER A 137 -10.91 3.81 -12.24
CA SER A 137 -10.09 2.64 -12.56
C SER A 137 -10.97 1.59 -13.22
N ILE A 138 -10.51 1.04 -14.33
CA ILE A 138 -11.22 -0.02 -15.08
C ILE A 138 -10.78 -1.38 -14.52
N ASP A 139 -9.49 -1.56 -14.32
CA ASP A 139 -8.89 -2.84 -13.94
C ASP A 139 -8.84 -3.03 -12.41
N LYS A 140 -9.13 -1.96 -11.63
CA LYS A 140 -8.91 -1.91 -10.17
C LYS A 140 -7.51 -2.37 -9.78
N GLY A 141 -6.56 -2.07 -10.66
CA GLY A 141 -5.15 -2.42 -10.51
C GLY A 141 -4.32 -1.27 -9.97
N ILE A 142 -3.24 -1.59 -9.29
CA ILE A 142 -2.27 -0.60 -8.79
C ILE A 142 -1.74 0.27 -9.93
N GLY A 143 -1.58 -0.29 -11.12
CA GLY A 143 -1.14 0.45 -12.31
C GLY A 143 -2.03 1.64 -12.67
N ASP A 144 -3.34 1.53 -12.49
CA ASP A 144 -4.27 2.63 -12.81
C ASP A 144 -4.05 3.87 -11.95
N PHE A 145 -3.70 3.68 -10.70
CA PHE A 145 -3.39 4.79 -9.79
C PHE A 145 -2.01 5.39 -10.08
N LEU A 146 -1.05 4.57 -10.49
CA LEU A 146 0.30 5.02 -10.86
C LEU A 146 0.34 5.76 -12.20
N LYS A 147 -0.61 5.55 -13.11
CA LYS A 147 -0.74 6.31 -14.39
C LYS A 147 -0.81 7.82 -14.21
N ARG A 148 -1.21 8.29 -13.04
CA ARG A 148 -1.29 9.73 -12.72
C ARG A 148 0.08 10.38 -12.54
N ASP A 149 1.10 9.58 -12.28
CA ASP A 149 2.48 10.04 -12.14
C ASP A 149 3.23 9.82 -13.46
N SER A 150 3.65 10.89 -14.11
CA SER A 150 4.31 10.87 -15.42
C SER A 150 5.64 10.12 -15.45
N ARG A 151 6.18 9.76 -14.29
CA ARG A 151 7.40 8.95 -14.17
C ARG A 151 7.15 7.47 -14.42
N PHE A 152 5.87 7.06 -14.50
CA PHE A 152 5.49 5.70 -14.83
C PHE A 152 4.97 5.60 -16.27
N ALA A 153 5.38 4.56 -16.96
CA ALA A 153 4.75 4.07 -18.17
C ALA A 153 4.07 2.74 -17.85
N ILE A 154 2.75 2.70 -18.00
CA ILE A 154 1.96 1.51 -17.75
C ILE A 154 1.58 0.91 -19.10
N GLN A 155 1.92 -0.34 -19.33
CA GLN A 155 1.63 -1.10 -20.55
C GLN A 155 0.79 -2.33 -20.20
N GLY A 156 0.01 -2.79 -21.19
CA GLY A 156 -0.90 -3.91 -20.97
C GLY A 156 -2.15 -3.52 -20.21
N SER A 157 -2.96 -4.50 -19.94
CA SER A 157 -4.20 -4.37 -19.15
C SER A 157 -4.49 -5.67 -18.41
N PHE A 158 -5.23 -5.60 -17.33
CA PHE A 158 -5.68 -6.73 -16.52
C PHE A 158 -4.54 -7.66 -16.03
N ARG A 159 -4.18 -8.69 -16.82
CA ARG A 159 -3.20 -9.72 -16.41
C ARG A 159 -1.75 -9.34 -16.70
N ASP A 160 -1.54 -8.51 -17.73
CA ASP A 160 -0.21 -8.23 -18.25
C ASP A 160 0.20 -6.78 -17.98
N VAL A 161 -0.35 -6.18 -16.93
CA VAL A 161 -0.02 -4.81 -16.54
C VAL A 161 1.46 -4.74 -16.14
N GLN A 162 2.25 -4.08 -16.97
CA GLN A 162 3.66 -3.85 -16.72
C GLN A 162 3.87 -2.40 -16.27
N ILE A 163 4.46 -2.24 -15.11
CA ILE A 163 4.73 -0.95 -14.49
C ILE A 163 6.19 -0.59 -14.72
N SER A 164 6.48 0.22 -15.73
CA SER A 164 7.83 0.74 -15.99
C SER A 164 8.04 2.05 -15.25
N ALA A 165 9.00 2.10 -14.36
CA ALA A 165 9.38 3.31 -13.63
C ALA A 165 10.62 3.94 -14.28
N LEU A 166 10.55 5.24 -14.64
CA LEU A 166 11.65 5.99 -15.25
C LEU A 166 12.26 5.29 -16.49
N GLY A 167 11.46 4.55 -17.25
CA GLY A 167 11.91 3.79 -18.41
C GLY A 167 12.60 2.46 -18.09
N SER A 168 12.71 2.07 -16.81
CA SER A 168 13.27 0.78 -16.42
C SER A 168 12.30 -0.36 -16.68
N ASN A 169 12.81 -1.56 -16.88
CA ASN A 169 11.96 -2.74 -17.00
C ASN A 169 11.18 -2.96 -15.68
N ASN A 170 9.91 -3.36 -15.78
CA ASN A 170 9.03 -3.60 -14.64
C ASN A 170 9.59 -4.58 -13.60
N ARG A 171 10.41 -5.53 -14.00
CA ARG A 171 11.09 -6.51 -13.13
C ARG A 171 12.11 -5.89 -12.17
N TYR A 172 12.56 -4.66 -12.46
CA TYR A 172 13.49 -3.94 -11.60
C TYR A 172 12.79 -3.13 -10.49
N ASN A 173 11.46 -3.12 -10.47
CA ASN A 173 10.72 -2.57 -9.35
C ASN A 173 10.74 -3.53 -8.18
N ASN A 174 10.78 -2.98 -6.97
CA ASN A 174 10.45 -3.71 -5.76
C ASN A 174 9.01 -3.36 -5.38
N PHE A 175 8.18 -4.40 -5.21
CA PHE A 175 6.82 -4.24 -4.74
C PHE A 175 6.65 -4.93 -3.38
N THR A 176 6.15 -4.20 -2.40
CA THR A 176 5.94 -4.73 -1.05
C THR A 176 4.52 -4.42 -0.56
N ILE A 177 3.99 -5.31 0.27
CA ILE A 177 2.74 -5.16 0.98
C ILE A 177 3.05 -5.29 2.47
N ASP A 178 2.78 -4.24 3.24
CA ASP A 178 3.13 -4.15 4.66
C ASP A 178 4.59 -4.56 4.95
N GLY A 179 5.50 -4.17 4.05
CA GLY A 179 6.92 -4.48 4.14
C GLY A 179 7.34 -5.87 3.63
N VAL A 180 6.39 -6.72 3.26
CA VAL A 180 6.67 -8.05 2.71
C VAL A 180 6.75 -7.98 1.19
N ALA A 181 7.80 -8.53 0.59
CA ALA A 181 7.98 -8.54 -0.86
C ALA A 181 6.90 -9.40 -1.55
N ALA A 182 6.27 -8.83 -2.57
CA ALA A 182 5.25 -9.46 -3.40
C ALA A 182 5.67 -9.51 -4.89
N ASN A 183 6.95 -9.46 -5.16
CA ASN A 183 7.54 -9.64 -6.49
C ASN A 183 7.50 -11.11 -6.91
N ASP A 184 7.53 -11.34 -8.21
CA ASP A 184 7.76 -12.65 -8.80
C ASP A 184 9.25 -13.05 -8.71
N PRO A 185 9.64 -13.94 -7.79
CA PRO A 185 11.05 -14.33 -7.61
C PRO A 185 11.57 -15.24 -8.73
N LEU A 186 10.66 -15.89 -9.47
CA LEU A 186 11.00 -16.87 -10.51
C LEU A 186 10.94 -16.26 -11.92
N GLY A 187 10.39 -15.07 -12.08
CA GLY A 187 10.27 -14.39 -13.35
C GLY A 187 9.25 -15.02 -14.30
N LEU A 188 8.23 -15.68 -13.79
CA LEU A 188 7.22 -16.39 -14.58
C LEU A 188 6.11 -15.45 -15.06
N ASN A 189 5.79 -14.39 -14.29
CA ASN A 189 4.73 -13.46 -14.62
C ASN A 189 5.27 -12.22 -15.33
N ALA A 190 4.66 -11.85 -16.45
CA ALA A 190 5.05 -10.68 -17.23
C ALA A 190 4.88 -9.36 -16.45
N ASN A 191 3.91 -9.30 -15.54
CA ASN A 191 3.64 -8.14 -14.69
C ASN A 191 4.67 -7.90 -13.59
N GLY A 192 5.52 -8.88 -13.28
CA GLY A 192 6.53 -8.81 -12.22
C GLY A 192 6.01 -9.06 -10.80
N PHE A 193 4.73 -9.37 -10.63
CA PHE A 193 4.13 -9.75 -9.36
C PHE A 193 4.12 -11.27 -9.13
N ALA A 194 4.04 -11.69 -7.88
CA ALA A 194 3.92 -13.10 -7.53
C ALA A 194 2.60 -13.74 -7.99
N SER A 195 1.63 -12.94 -8.39
CA SER A 195 0.33 -13.36 -8.92
C SER A 195 0.09 -12.80 -10.32
N VAL A 196 -0.78 -13.47 -11.09
CA VAL A 196 -1.17 -13.04 -12.44
C VAL A 196 -1.96 -11.74 -12.42
N ARG A 197 -2.68 -11.46 -11.33
CA ARG A 197 -3.38 -10.19 -11.06
C ARG A 197 -2.63 -9.39 -9.98
N ASN A 198 -3.22 -8.27 -9.58
CA ASN A 198 -2.71 -7.53 -8.43
C ASN A 198 -2.63 -8.45 -7.21
N PRO A 199 -1.53 -8.44 -6.48
CA PRO A 199 -1.34 -9.33 -5.33
C PRO A 199 -2.22 -8.96 -4.13
N ILE A 200 -2.87 -7.80 -4.18
CA ILE A 200 -3.78 -7.32 -3.14
C ILE A 200 -4.88 -6.44 -3.74
N SER A 201 -6.09 -6.51 -3.16
CA SER A 201 -7.19 -5.61 -3.52
C SER A 201 -6.87 -4.16 -3.14
N VAL A 202 -7.08 -3.24 -4.06
CA VAL A 202 -6.88 -1.81 -3.81
C VAL A 202 -7.84 -1.25 -2.77
N GLU A 203 -8.98 -1.88 -2.56
CA GLU A 203 -9.97 -1.47 -1.56
C GLU A 203 -9.47 -1.71 -0.12
N THR A 204 -8.47 -2.59 0.04
CA THR A 204 -7.84 -2.85 1.34
C THR A 204 -6.69 -1.91 1.65
N LEU A 205 -6.27 -1.04 0.72
CA LEU A 205 -5.09 -0.20 0.86
C LEU A 205 -5.41 1.11 1.59
N ALA A 206 -4.57 1.47 2.54
CA ALA A 206 -4.55 2.78 3.18
C ALA A 206 -3.74 3.78 2.37
N GLN A 207 -2.55 3.38 1.93
CA GLN A 207 -1.65 4.21 1.13
C GLN A 207 -0.74 3.36 0.25
N ILE A 208 -0.30 3.95 -0.87
CA ILE A 208 0.78 3.41 -1.70
C ILE A 208 1.89 4.48 -1.73
N ARG A 209 3.08 4.13 -1.26
CA ARG A 209 4.28 4.95 -1.36
C ARG A 209 5.16 4.48 -2.48
N VAL A 210 5.59 5.40 -3.32
CA VAL A 210 6.56 5.16 -4.38
C VAL A 210 7.83 5.96 -4.12
N ASP A 211 8.96 5.29 -4.11
CA ASP A 211 10.28 5.92 -4.02
C ASP A 211 11.08 5.58 -5.28
N PHE A 212 11.64 6.59 -5.95
CA PHE A 212 12.45 6.39 -7.16
C PHE A 212 13.95 6.36 -6.87
N ALA A 213 14.41 7.18 -5.94
CA ALA A 213 15.82 7.26 -5.56
C ALA A 213 15.93 7.60 -4.06
N PRO A 214 15.55 6.68 -3.17
CA PRO A 214 15.64 6.92 -1.74
C PRO A 214 17.11 7.01 -1.32
N TYR A 215 17.40 7.96 -0.43
CA TYR A 215 18.74 8.13 0.14
C TYR A 215 18.98 7.20 1.34
N SER A 216 17.94 6.54 1.84
CA SER A 216 18.06 5.63 2.98
C SER A 216 18.73 4.33 2.56
N VAL A 217 19.75 3.92 3.30
CA VAL A 217 20.46 2.63 3.12
C VAL A 217 19.59 1.41 3.47
N THR A 218 18.46 1.62 4.13
CA THR A 218 17.52 0.54 4.47
C THR A 218 16.62 0.15 3.29
N LYS A 219 16.54 1.00 2.25
CA LYS A 219 15.77 0.76 1.05
C LYS A 219 16.66 0.26 -0.07
N GLY A 220 16.39 -0.92 -0.55
CA GLY A 220 17.19 -1.58 -1.59
C GLY A 220 16.37 -2.57 -2.42
N ASN A 221 17.07 -3.41 -3.16
CA ASN A 221 16.51 -4.49 -3.97
C ASN A 221 15.64 -4.01 -5.16
N PHE A 222 15.95 -2.83 -5.72
CA PHE A 222 15.30 -2.33 -6.93
C PHE A 222 16.28 -1.50 -7.79
N GLY A 223 16.00 -1.47 -9.10
CA GLY A 223 16.70 -0.61 -10.07
C GLY A 223 15.73 0.32 -10.82
N GLY A 224 14.44 0.18 -10.56
CA GLY A 224 13.35 1.04 -11.04
C GLY A 224 12.75 1.86 -9.88
N ALA A 225 11.57 1.50 -9.42
CA ALA A 225 10.92 2.11 -8.25
C ALA A 225 10.76 1.10 -7.12
N ASN A 226 10.75 1.61 -5.89
CA ASN A 226 10.26 0.88 -4.72
C ASN A 226 8.81 1.29 -4.47
N ILE A 227 7.87 0.37 -4.66
CA ILE A 227 6.44 0.57 -4.50
C ILE A 227 6.02 -0.16 -3.24
N ASN A 228 5.64 0.57 -2.22
CA ASN A 228 5.24 0.02 -0.93
C ASN A 228 3.77 0.31 -0.68
N ALA A 229 2.94 -0.73 -0.65
CA ALA A 229 1.54 -0.67 -0.32
C ALA A 229 1.33 -0.98 1.17
N VAL A 230 0.50 -0.19 1.84
CA VAL A 230 0.16 -0.39 3.25
C VAL A 230 -1.33 -0.59 3.36
N THR A 231 -1.72 -1.64 4.07
CA THR A 231 -3.12 -2.01 4.27
C THR A 231 -3.82 -1.13 5.30
N LYS A 232 -5.14 -1.03 5.18
CA LYS A 232 -6.01 -0.41 6.20
C LYS A 232 -5.96 -1.21 7.49
N SER A 233 -6.21 -0.53 8.57
CA SER A 233 -6.41 -1.15 9.89
C SER A 233 -7.73 -0.65 10.47
N GLY A 234 -8.32 -1.41 11.39
CA GLY A 234 -9.53 -1.00 12.08
C GLY A 234 -9.32 0.24 12.95
N THR A 235 -10.42 0.92 13.24
CA THR A 235 -10.51 2.13 14.04
C THR A 235 -11.52 1.93 15.16
N ASN A 236 -11.85 2.98 15.93
CA ASN A 236 -12.93 2.95 16.94
C ASN A 236 -14.33 2.94 16.33
N GLU A 237 -14.43 3.19 15.03
CA GLU A 237 -15.69 3.13 14.32
C GLU A 237 -15.76 1.87 13.44
N PHE A 238 -16.92 1.26 13.35
CA PHE A 238 -17.16 0.18 12.41
C PHE A 238 -17.33 0.75 11.02
N GLU A 239 -16.47 0.35 10.12
CA GLU A 239 -16.52 0.72 8.72
C GLU A 239 -16.61 -0.54 7.85
N GLY A 240 -17.45 -0.47 6.82
CA GLY A 240 -17.59 -1.56 5.88
C GLY A 240 -17.96 -1.08 4.49
N LYS A 241 -17.46 -1.79 3.48
CA LYS A 241 -17.78 -1.57 2.08
C LYS A 241 -17.99 -2.91 1.39
N VAL A 242 -19.09 -3.03 0.65
CA VAL A 242 -19.32 -4.14 -0.30
C VAL A 242 -19.22 -3.55 -1.70
N TYR A 243 -18.56 -4.24 -2.60
CA TYR A 243 -18.35 -3.77 -3.96
C TYR A 243 -18.45 -4.90 -4.97
N GLY A 244 -18.82 -4.53 -6.19
CA GLY A 244 -18.82 -5.39 -7.35
C GLY A 244 -18.48 -4.60 -8.60
N TYR A 245 -17.66 -5.16 -9.46
CA TYR A 245 -17.27 -4.62 -10.74
C TYR A 245 -17.48 -5.67 -11.80
N ASP A 246 -18.11 -5.28 -12.88
CA ASP A 246 -18.34 -6.13 -14.04
C ASP A 246 -17.96 -5.35 -15.31
N THR A 247 -17.16 -5.99 -16.15
CA THR A 247 -16.73 -5.42 -17.43
C THR A 247 -16.68 -6.50 -18.49
N ASP A 248 -17.30 -6.24 -19.61
CA ASP A 248 -17.27 -7.11 -20.77
C ASP A 248 -16.94 -6.34 -22.05
N GLN A 249 -16.89 -7.04 -23.18
CA GLN A 249 -16.61 -6.41 -24.49
C GLN A 249 -17.66 -5.36 -24.91
N THR A 250 -18.86 -5.35 -24.32
CA THR A 250 -19.92 -4.39 -24.68
C THR A 250 -19.72 -3.05 -23.98
N ASN A 251 -18.97 -3.04 -22.86
CA ASN A 251 -18.65 -1.85 -22.09
C ASN A 251 -17.35 -1.17 -22.56
N VAL A 252 -16.66 -1.76 -23.53
CA VAL A 252 -15.38 -1.26 -24.06
C VAL A 252 -15.58 -0.91 -25.54
N GLY A 253 -15.07 0.25 -25.96
CA GLY A 253 -15.18 0.67 -27.37
C GLY A 253 -14.28 -0.15 -28.30
N ASP A 254 -14.55 -0.07 -29.60
CA ASP A 254 -13.78 -0.71 -30.64
C ASP A 254 -12.30 -0.26 -30.63
N VAL A 255 -11.41 -1.17 -30.93
CA VAL A 255 -9.99 -0.85 -31.13
C VAL A 255 -9.70 -0.68 -32.61
N LEU A 256 -9.32 0.53 -33.00
CA LEU A 256 -9.05 0.90 -34.41
C LEU A 256 -10.24 0.61 -35.34
N GLY A 257 -11.49 0.71 -34.84
CA GLY A 257 -12.70 0.45 -35.62
C GLY A 257 -13.04 -1.03 -35.77
N ALA A 258 -12.36 -1.92 -35.07
CA ALA A 258 -12.68 -3.33 -35.00
C ALA A 258 -13.24 -3.70 -33.61
N PRO A 259 -14.31 -4.51 -33.53
CA PRO A 259 -14.83 -4.96 -32.25
C PRO A 259 -13.78 -5.78 -31.50
N ILE A 260 -13.78 -5.65 -30.17
CA ILE A 260 -12.92 -6.42 -29.29
C ILE A 260 -13.46 -7.86 -29.16
N ASN A 261 -12.57 -8.82 -29.04
CA ASN A 261 -12.95 -10.20 -28.78
C ASN A 261 -13.78 -10.32 -27.49
N GLN A 262 -14.70 -11.26 -27.46
CA GLN A 262 -15.51 -11.52 -26.29
C GLN A 262 -14.64 -11.74 -25.05
N PHE A 263 -14.94 -11.05 -23.96
CA PHE A 263 -14.37 -11.27 -22.64
C PHE A 263 -15.38 -10.88 -21.56
N SER A 264 -15.20 -11.40 -20.36
CA SER A 264 -15.86 -10.88 -19.16
C SER A 264 -14.86 -10.88 -18.00
N ASP A 265 -14.93 -9.86 -17.16
CA ASP A 265 -14.14 -9.71 -15.95
C ASP A 265 -15.08 -9.27 -14.83
N GLU A 266 -15.34 -10.15 -13.89
CA GLU A 266 -16.18 -9.91 -12.73
C GLU A 266 -15.33 -9.93 -11.47
N THR A 267 -15.49 -8.92 -10.62
CA THR A 267 -14.84 -8.84 -9.30
C THR A 267 -15.87 -8.48 -8.27
N LYS A 268 -15.91 -9.25 -7.18
CA LYS A 268 -16.78 -9.04 -6.02
C LYS A 268 -15.96 -9.05 -4.74
N GLY A 269 -16.33 -8.21 -3.80
CA GLY A 269 -15.60 -8.19 -2.54
C GLY A 269 -16.28 -7.39 -1.46
N PHE A 270 -15.69 -7.50 -0.29
CA PHE A 270 -16.04 -6.64 0.83
C PHE A 270 -14.79 -6.34 1.67
N VAL A 271 -14.86 -5.23 2.37
CA VAL A 271 -13.93 -4.88 3.45
C VAL A 271 -14.74 -4.50 4.67
N PHE A 272 -14.26 -4.87 5.85
CA PHE A 272 -14.91 -4.56 7.10
C PHE A 272 -13.87 -4.43 8.22
N GLY A 273 -14.01 -3.39 9.04
CA GLY A 273 -13.10 -3.14 10.15
C GLY A 273 -13.79 -2.42 11.29
N GLY A 274 -13.13 -2.43 12.44
CA GLY A 274 -13.66 -1.77 13.64
C GLY A 274 -12.93 -2.20 14.91
N PRO A 275 -13.41 -1.77 16.09
CA PRO A 275 -12.83 -2.13 17.36
C PRO A 275 -13.31 -3.52 17.82
N ILE A 276 -12.39 -4.31 18.38
CA ILE A 276 -12.73 -5.44 19.26
C ILE A 276 -12.78 -4.92 20.71
N ILE A 277 -11.85 -4.04 21.06
CA ILE A 277 -11.81 -3.30 22.32
C ILE A 277 -11.46 -1.85 21.95
N GLU A 278 -12.35 -0.93 22.26
CA GLU A 278 -12.15 0.50 22.03
C GLU A 278 -10.79 0.98 22.55
N ASP A 279 -10.12 1.82 21.79
CA ASP A 279 -8.80 2.41 22.04
C ASP A 279 -7.63 1.40 22.12
N LYS A 280 -7.89 0.08 22.01
CA LYS A 280 -6.86 -0.93 22.30
C LYS A 280 -6.67 -1.98 21.23
N LEU A 281 -7.75 -2.57 20.73
CA LEU A 281 -7.67 -3.72 19.83
C LEU A 281 -8.66 -3.56 18.69
N PHE A 282 -8.13 -3.59 17.50
CA PHE A 282 -8.87 -3.39 16.26
C PHE A 282 -8.70 -4.58 15.33
N PHE A 283 -9.64 -4.73 14.42
CA PHE A 283 -9.54 -5.69 13.32
C PHE A 283 -9.86 -5.03 11.99
N PHE A 284 -9.33 -5.59 10.93
CA PHE A 284 -9.69 -5.28 9.56
C PHE A 284 -9.63 -6.55 8.74
N VAL A 285 -10.66 -6.80 7.94
CA VAL A 285 -10.81 -7.96 7.08
C VAL A 285 -11.20 -7.49 5.68
N GLY A 286 -10.58 -8.05 4.67
CA GLY A 286 -10.94 -7.89 3.27
C GLY A 286 -11.05 -9.23 2.57
N TYR A 287 -12.05 -9.38 1.71
CA TYR A 287 -12.22 -10.50 0.82
C TYR A 287 -12.52 -9.99 -0.58
N GLU A 288 -11.84 -10.54 -1.56
CA GLU A 288 -12.09 -10.27 -2.97
C GLU A 288 -12.00 -11.55 -3.79
N GLU A 289 -12.96 -11.73 -4.65
CA GLU A 289 -13.01 -12.81 -5.64
C GLU A 289 -13.08 -12.17 -7.01
N SER A 290 -12.26 -12.66 -7.93
CA SER A 290 -12.25 -12.17 -9.31
C SER A 290 -12.25 -13.33 -10.28
N GLU A 291 -13.18 -13.28 -11.21
CA GLU A 291 -13.29 -14.24 -12.30
C GLU A 291 -13.14 -13.53 -13.64
N ARG A 292 -12.35 -14.08 -14.52
CA ARG A 292 -12.19 -13.57 -15.87
C ARG A 292 -12.29 -14.68 -16.89
N PHE A 293 -13.17 -14.48 -17.84
CA PHE A 293 -13.24 -15.25 -19.06
C PHE A 293 -12.64 -14.44 -20.22
N SER A 294 -11.75 -15.05 -20.98
CA SER A 294 -11.28 -14.53 -22.25
C SER A 294 -10.95 -15.71 -23.15
N PRO A 295 -11.59 -15.80 -24.31
CA PRO A 295 -11.27 -16.88 -25.25
C PRO A 295 -9.80 -16.81 -25.62
N SER A 296 -9.17 -17.95 -25.67
CA SER A 296 -7.80 -18.04 -26.18
C SER A 296 -7.82 -17.62 -27.66
N ASN A 297 -6.88 -16.78 -28.09
CA ASN A 297 -6.62 -16.52 -29.51
C ASN A 297 -5.93 -17.76 -30.14
N SER A 298 -6.50 -18.95 -29.91
CA SER A 298 -6.06 -20.12 -30.65
C SER A 298 -6.37 -19.87 -32.14
N GLN A 299 -5.36 -20.05 -32.97
CA GLN A 299 -5.56 -20.13 -34.42
C GLN A 299 -6.71 -21.13 -34.67
N PRO A 300 -7.59 -20.86 -35.65
CA PRO A 300 -8.58 -21.85 -36.04
C PRO A 300 -7.83 -23.17 -36.26
N ILE A 301 -8.27 -24.21 -35.59
CA ILE A 301 -7.72 -25.55 -35.78
C ILE A 301 -7.93 -25.92 -37.23
N ALA A 302 -6.89 -26.34 -37.92
CA ALA A 302 -7.04 -26.83 -39.30
C ALA A 302 -8.04 -27.96 -39.31
N ALA A 303 -8.92 -27.99 -40.31
CA ALA A 303 -9.98 -29.01 -40.39
C ALA A 303 -9.43 -30.46 -40.40
N GLU A 304 -8.17 -30.64 -40.78
CA GLU A 304 -7.43 -31.88 -40.75
C GLU A 304 -7.06 -32.32 -39.32
N ASP A 305 -6.90 -31.38 -38.38
CA ASP A 305 -6.55 -31.64 -36.99
C ASP A 305 -7.79 -31.83 -36.12
N GLU A 306 -8.97 -31.41 -36.57
CA GLU A 306 -10.23 -31.47 -35.80
C GLU A 306 -10.61 -32.90 -35.44
N ALA A 307 -10.42 -33.82 -36.39
CA ALA A 307 -10.71 -35.25 -36.18
C ALA A 307 -9.78 -35.87 -35.12
N GLU A 308 -8.53 -35.48 -35.09
CA GLU A 308 -7.56 -35.96 -34.10
C GLU A 308 -7.88 -35.42 -32.70
N LEU A 309 -8.27 -34.16 -32.63
CA LEU A 309 -8.67 -33.53 -31.37
C LEU A 309 -9.95 -34.12 -30.77
N LEU A 310 -10.93 -34.49 -31.61
CA LEU A 310 -12.11 -35.20 -31.16
C LEU A 310 -11.76 -36.59 -30.58
N GLN A 311 -10.79 -37.30 -31.16
CA GLN A 311 -10.31 -38.56 -30.61
C GLN A 311 -9.64 -38.35 -29.24
N ILE A 312 -8.86 -37.33 -29.09
CA ILE A 312 -8.21 -36.97 -27.82
C ILE A 312 -9.28 -36.64 -26.76
N LYS A 313 -10.28 -35.85 -27.12
CA LYS A 313 -11.41 -35.52 -26.24
C LYS A 313 -12.13 -36.80 -25.78
N ASP A 314 -12.49 -37.66 -26.69
CA ASP A 314 -13.15 -38.94 -26.39
C ASP A 314 -12.28 -39.80 -25.47
N PHE A 315 -10.99 -39.87 -25.73
CA PHE A 315 -10.06 -40.58 -24.87
C PHE A 315 -10.00 -40.02 -23.45
N LEU A 316 -9.91 -38.69 -23.30
CA LEU A 316 -9.87 -38.00 -22.02
C LEU A 316 -11.17 -38.24 -21.24
N MET A 317 -12.31 -38.16 -21.91
CA MET A 317 -13.63 -38.44 -21.30
C MET A 317 -13.73 -39.87 -20.84
N GLN A 318 -13.39 -40.82 -21.69
CA GLN A 318 -13.52 -42.25 -21.37
C GLN A 318 -12.54 -42.72 -20.28
N ARG A 319 -11.31 -42.18 -20.31
CA ARG A 319 -10.25 -42.67 -19.42
C ARG A 319 -10.21 -41.96 -18.08
N TYR A 320 -10.54 -40.68 -18.06
CA TYR A 320 -10.35 -39.78 -16.91
C TYR A 320 -11.63 -39.08 -16.47
N ASN A 321 -12.73 -39.27 -17.17
CA ASN A 321 -14.00 -38.53 -16.98
C ASN A 321 -13.77 -37.01 -16.99
N TYR A 322 -12.87 -36.57 -17.89
CA TYR A 322 -12.48 -35.16 -18.06
C TYR A 322 -13.05 -34.65 -19.38
N ASP A 323 -13.93 -33.65 -19.28
CA ASP A 323 -14.43 -32.91 -20.44
C ASP A 323 -13.43 -31.79 -20.79
N ALA A 324 -12.78 -31.92 -21.94
CA ALA A 324 -11.81 -30.93 -22.41
C ALA A 324 -12.46 -29.63 -22.91
N GLY A 325 -13.77 -29.52 -22.88
CA GLY A 325 -14.59 -28.32 -23.13
C GLY A 325 -14.30 -27.62 -24.45
N TRP A 326 -15.14 -27.77 -25.44
CA TRP A 326 -15.18 -26.93 -26.66
C TRP A 326 -16.45 -27.21 -27.44
#